data_da883ef4a0c17f3187743d4cc8e79271
#
_entry.id   da883ef4a0c17f3187743d4cc8e79271
#
_cell.length_a   1.000
_cell.length_b   1.000
_cell.length_c   1.000
_cell.angle_alpha   90.00
_cell.angle_beta   90.00
_cell.angle_gamma   90.00
#
_symmetry.space_group_name_H-M   'P 1'
#
loop_
_entity.id
_entity.type
_entity.pdbx_description
1 polymer ?
#
loop_
_entity_poly.entity_id
_entity_poly.type
_entity_poly.pdbx_seq_one_letter_code
_entity_poly.pdbx_strand_id
1 'polypeptide(L)'
;SHEMARLVERFVPEDGLHLTAIPGLKLARATTPSLPMQTVYDPCLCIIAQGRKEIRLGDELYVYDPLNYLVASVVLPVTGRVIEASPEAPYLSLALEIDPALISSLLTEMPPIPAPDAASQRALFLDRLDPRLLDAVIRLLRLLETPRDIAMLAPLALREIFYRMLLSPQGHRLHEVVVADSQSQRISRAIEWLRKNFDQPLRIEELAREVNLSPSTLHHRFKAVTAFSPLQYQKQLRILQIAAVFHLRTVRAI
;
A
#
# COMPACT_ATOMS: atom_id res chain seq x y z
N SER A 1 -0.17 6.34 -18.48
CA SER A 1 0.17 6.38 -19.93
C SER A 1 -0.51 5.22 -20.63
N HIS A 2 -0.85 5.39 -21.91
CA HIS A 2 -1.49 4.35 -22.73
C HIS A 2 -0.68 3.04 -22.80
N GLU A 3 0.63 3.12 -22.75
CA GLU A 3 1.49 1.94 -22.74
C GLU A 3 1.31 1.11 -21.46
N MET A 4 1.32 1.75 -20.29
CA MET A 4 1.10 1.05 -19.02
C MET A 4 -0.27 0.37 -19.00
N ALA A 5 -1.33 1.04 -19.49
CA ALA A 5 -2.67 0.46 -19.56
C ALA A 5 -2.68 -0.80 -20.45
N ARG A 6 -2.10 -0.74 -21.66
CA ARG A 6 -2.02 -1.91 -22.55
C ARG A 6 -1.23 -3.08 -21.95
N LEU A 7 -0.13 -2.78 -21.23
CA LEU A 7 0.65 -3.83 -20.56
C LEU A 7 -0.16 -4.48 -19.44
N VAL A 8 -0.81 -3.68 -18.58
CA VAL A 8 -1.66 -4.22 -17.51
C VAL A 8 -2.79 -5.05 -18.10
N GLU A 9 -3.56 -4.51 -19.06
CA GLU A 9 -4.70 -5.18 -19.68
C GLU A 9 -4.35 -6.54 -20.28
N ARG A 10 -3.17 -6.66 -20.91
CA ARG A 10 -2.69 -7.91 -21.49
C ARG A 10 -2.57 -9.05 -20.48
N PHE A 11 -2.25 -8.74 -19.21
CA PHE A 11 -2.04 -9.73 -18.16
C PHE A 11 -3.23 -9.88 -17.21
N VAL A 12 -4.34 -9.17 -17.45
CA VAL A 12 -5.57 -9.25 -16.64
C VAL A 12 -6.80 -9.46 -17.55
N PRO A 13 -7.01 -10.69 -18.06
CA PRO A 13 -8.08 -10.98 -19.01
C PRO A 13 -9.48 -10.81 -18.42
N GLU A 14 -9.63 -10.94 -17.11
CA GLU A 14 -10.91 -10.91 -16.39
C GLU A 14 -10.89 -9.86 -15.28
N ASP A 15 -12.08 -9.42 -14.83
CA ASP A 15 -12.22 -8.54 -13.68
C ASP A 15 -11.73 -9.23 -12.41
N GLY A 16 -11.02 -8.49 -11.57
CA GLY A 16 -10.48 -8.99 -10.31
C GLY A 16 -9.03 -8.60 -10.06
N LEU A 17 -8.44 -9.24 -9.05
CA LEU A 17 -7.04 -9.08 -8.65
C LEU A 17 -6.23 -10.29 -9.13
N HIS A 18 -5.16 -10.04 -9.85
CA HIS A 18 -4.31 -11.06 -10.46
C HIS A 18 -2.90 -10.99 -9.89
N LEU A 19 -2.39 -12.15 -9.44
CA LEU A 19 -0.99 -12.31 -9.09
C LEU A 19 -0.16 -12.42 -10.37
N THR A 20 1.05 -11.89 -10.36
CA THR A 20 1.96 -11.98 -11.51
C THR A 20 3.15 -12.91 -11.23
N ALA A 21 3.95 -13.18 -12.27
CA ALA A 21 5.22 -13.90 -12.11
C ALA A 21 6.29 -13.08 -11.37
N ILE A 22 6.10 -11.76 -11.22
CA ILE A 22 7.01 -10.90 -10.45
C ILE A 22 6.52 -10.90 -8.99
N PRO A 23 7.34 -11.39 -8.03
CA PRO A 23 6.96 -11.40 -6.61
C PRO A 23 6.59 -9.99 -6.12
N GLY A 24 5.49 -9.89 -5.36
CA GLY A 24 5.01 -8.63 -4.81
C GLY A 24 4.25 -7.73 -5.80
N LEU A 25 4.23 -8.04 -7.10
CA LEU A 25 3.47 -7.31 -8.10
C LEU A 25 2.10 -7.96 -8.34
N LYS A 26 1.04 -7.19 -8.15
CA LYS A 26 -0.36 -7.58 -8.42
C LYS A 26 -0.95 -6.60 -9.43
N LEU A 27 -1.81 -7.10 -10.31
CA LEU A 27 -2.55 -6.31 -11.28
C LEU A 27 -4.05 -6.43 -11.00
N ALA A 28 -4.81 -5.39 -11.29
CA ALA A 28 -6.26 -5.42 -11.10
C ALA A 28 -6.99 -4.80 -12.29
N ARG A 29 -8.17 -5.37 -12.57
CA ARG A 29 -9.10 -4.91 -13.58
C ARG A 29 -10.51 -4.80 -12.99
N ALA A 30 -11.30 -3.83 -13.45
CA ALA A 30 -12.73 -3.77 -13.25
C ALA A 30 -13.38 -3.08 -14.46
N THR A 31 -14.46 -3.68 -14.98
CA THR A 31 -15.22 -3.12 -16.12
C THR A 31 -16.38 -2.25 -15.69
N THR A 32 -16.67 -2.19 -14.39
CA THR A 32 -17.74 -1.38 -13.81
C THR A 32 -17.28 -0.72 -12.51
N PRO A 33 -17.82 0.45 -12.15
CA PRO A 33 -17.63 1.02 -10.82
C PRO A 33 -18.06 0.03 -9.73
N SER A 34 -17.32 -0.01 -8.63
CA SER A 34 -17.60 -0.95 -7.54
C SER A 34 -18.32 -0.30 -6.37
N LEU A 35 -19.01 -1.09 -5.57
CA LEU A 35 -19.46 -0.68 -4.25
C LEU A 35 -18.24 -0.46 -3.32
N PRO A 36 -18.36 0.36 -2.27
CA PRO A 36 -17.33 0.48 -1.25
C PRO A 36 -17.03 -0.88 -0.61
N MET A 37 -15.77 -1.31 -0.67
CA MET A 37 -15.30 -2.56 -0.09
C MET A 37 -14.26 -2.29 0.98
N GLN A 38 -14.47 -2.86 2.17
CA GLN A 38 -13.47 -2.85 3.23
C GLN A 38 -12.37 -3.87 2.91
N THR A 39 -11.13 -3.46 3.05
CA THR A 39 -9.95 -4.31 2.82
C THR A 39 -8.78 -3.89 3.70
N VAL A 40 -7.75 -4.72 3.76
CA VAL A 40 -6.47 -4.37 4.37
C VAL A 40 -5.45 -4.10 3.26
N TYR A 41 -4.82 -2.96 3.31
CA TYR A 41 -3.62 -2.69 2.52
C TYR A 41 -2.39 -3.07 3.34
N ASP A 42 -1.64 -4.04 2.87
CA ASP A 42 -0.25 -4.22 3.30
C ASP A 42 0.60 -3.08 2.72
N PRO A 43 1.81 -2.83 3.23
CA PRO A 43 2.69 -1.80 2.68
C PRO A 43 2.86 -1.96 1.17
N CYS A 44 2.38 -0.98 0.40
CA CYS A 44 2.38 -1.06 -1.06
C CYS A 44 2.36 0.30 -1.74
N LEU A 45 2.88 0.30 -2.97
CA LEU A 45 2.71 1.33 -3.99
C LEU A 45 1.56 0.91 -4.89
N CYS A 46 0.55 1.77 -5.04
CA CYS A 46 -0.56 1.57 -5.97
C CYS A 46 -0.53 2.62 -7.08
N ILE A 47 -0.55 2.17 -8.33
CA ILE A 47 -0.59 3.05 -9.51
C ILE A 47 -1.79 2.64 -10.37
N ILE A 48 -2.59 3.63 -10.78
CA ILE A 48 -3.67 3.45 -11.73
C ILE A 48 -3.14 3.69 -13.14
N ALA A 49 -3.35 2.73 -14.04
CA ALA A 49 -3.03 2.87 -15.45
C ALA A 49 -4.19 3.48 -16.24
N GLN A 50 -5.44 3.22 -15.84
CA GLN A 50 -6.67 3.71 -16.44
C GLN A 50 -7.82 3.71 -15.43
N GLY A 51 -8.72 4.68 -15.55
CA GLY A 51 -9.83 4.85 -14.62
C GLY A 51 -9.47 5.63 -13.36
N ARG A 52 -10.30 5.53 -12.31
CA ARG A 52 -10.14 6.28 -11.06
C ARG A 52 -10.65 5.48 -9.87
N LYS A 53 -10.00 5.65 -8.73
CA LYS A 53 -10.34 4.96 -7.47
C LYS A 53 -10.41 5.92 -6.31
N GLU A 54 -11.31 5.64 -5.39
CA GLU A 54 -11.46 6.30 -4.10
C GLU A 54 -11.02 5.34 -2.99
N ILE A 55 -10.24 5.84 -2.05
CA ILE A 55 -9.85 5.15 -0.81
C ILE A 55 -10.22 6.03 0.37
N ARG A 56 -10.89 5.45 1.36
CA ARG A 56 -11.22 6.09 2.63
C ARG A 56 -10.42 5.45 3.76
N LEU A 57 -9.73 6.30 4.52
CA LEU A 57 -9.02 5.92 5.74
C LEU A 57 -9.59 6.74 6.91
N GLY A 58 -10.39 6.11 7.78
CA GLY A 58 -11.17 6.85 8.78
C GLY A 58 -12.11 7.85 8.10
N ASP A 59 -11.98 9.13 8.45
CA ASP A 59 -12.77 10.23 7.86
C ASP A 59 -12.09 10.86 6.63
N GLU A 60 -10.87 10.46 6.31
CA GLU A 60 -10.11 11.01 5.19
C GLU A 60 -10.42 10.29 3.88
N LEU A 61 -10.57 11.08 2.81
CA LEU A 61 -10.87 10.61 1.47
C LEU A 61 -9.71 10.90 0.53
N TYR A 62 -9.23 9.86 -0.15
CA TYR A 62 -8.18 9.91 -1.16
C TYR A 62 -8.77 9.49 -2.49
N VAL A 63 -8.76 10.39 -3.48
CA VAL A 63 -9.18 10.09 -4.85
C VAL A 63 -7.94 10.21 -5.73
N TYR A 64 -7.66 9.18 -6.54
CA TYR A 64 -6.48 9.18 -7.41
C TYR A 64 -6.76 8.51 -8.75
N ASP A 65 -5.94 8.87 -9.71
CA ASP A 65 -6.04 8.57 -11.13
C ASP A 65 -4.62 8.34 -11.72
N PRO A 66 -4.46 8.16 -13.05
CA PRO A 66 -3.15 7.92 -13.66
C PRO A 66 -2.08 9.01 -13.47
N LEU A 67 -2.41 10.17 -12.92
CA LEU A 67 -1.46 11.26 -12.68
C LEU A 67 -0.76 11.16 -11.32
N ASN A 68 -1.32 10.33 -10.42
CA ASN A 68 -0.85 10.19 -9.06
C ASN A 68 -0.69 8.71 -8.70
N TYR A 69 0.16 8.44 -7.73
CA TYR A 69 0.22 7.13 -7.09
C TYR A 69 -0.17 7.23 -5.62
N LEU A 70 -0.64 6.13 -5.07
CA LEU A 70 -0.97 6.01 -3.65
C LEU A 70 0.05 5.10 -2.98
N VAL A 71 0.48 5.49 -1.79
CA VAL A 71 1.33 4.67 -0.93
C VAL A 71 0.62 4.39 0.38
N ALA A 72 0.60 3.12 0.77
CA ALA A 72 0.38 2.68 2.14
C ALA A 72 1.73 2.25 2.72
N SER A 73 2.25 2.96 3.71
CA SER A 73 3.58 2.67 4.27
C SER A 73 3.55 1.70 5.46
N VAL A 74 2.38 1.47 6.04
CA VAL A 74 2.11 0.45 7.06
C VAL A 74 0.83 -0.28 6.69
N VAL A 75 0.52 -1.37 7.40
CA VAL A 75 -0.76 -2.07 7.22
C VAL A 75 -1.93 -1.18 7.63
N LEU A 76 -2.89 -0.98 6.75
CA LEU A 76 -4.04 -0.09 6.98
C LEU A 76 -5.37 -0.74 6.60
N PRO A 77 -6.36 -0.75 7.50
CA PRO A 77 -7.75 -1.05 7.15
C PRO A 77 -8.33 0.15 6.39
N VAL A 78 -8.74 -0.06 5.15
CA VAL A 78 -9.28 0.98 4.28
C VAL A 78 -10.60 0.54 3.66
N THR A 79 -11.40 1.50 3.21
CA THR A 79 -12.54 1.24 2.33
C THR A 79 -12.21 1.80 0.95
N GLY A 80 -12.21 0.94 -0.06
CA GLY A 80 -11.90 1.33 -1.44
C GLY A 80 -13.07 1.09 -2.38
N ARG A 81 -13.19 1.92 -3.41
CA ARG A 81 -14.09 1.67 -4.54
C ARG A 81 -13.50 2.22 -5.84
N VAL A 82 -13.73 1.50 -6.92
CA VAL A 82 -13.52 2.02 -8.27
C VAL A 82 -14.68 2.96 -8.57
N ILE A 83 -14.36 4.20 -8.99
CA ILE A 83 -15.38 5.23 -9.27
C ILE A 83 -15.50 5.53 -10.77
N GLU A 84 -14.48 5.15 -11.57
CA GLU A 84 -14.49 5.33 -13.02
C GLU A 84 -13.98 4.06 -13.71
N ALA A 85 -14.87 3.36 -14.38
CA ALA A 85 -14.62 2.17 -15.18
C ALA A 85 -15.78 1.93 -16.16
N SER A 86 -15.52 1.41 -17.35
CA SER A 86 -16.52 0.87 -18.28
C SER A 86 -15.95 -0.34 -19.04
N PRO A 87 -16.78 -1.12 -19.73
CA PRO A 87 -16.27 -2.22 -20.57
C PRO A 87 -15.29 -1.75 -21.65
N GLU A 88 -15.50 -0.55 -22.23
CA GLU A 88 -14.65 0.04 -23.29
C GLU A 88 -13.39 0.71 -22.72
N ALA A 89 -13.46 1.14 -21.45
CA ALA A 89 -12.36 1.77 -20.73
C ALA A 89 -12.30 1.23 -19.28
N PRO A 90 -11.83 -0.02 -19.09
CA PRO A 90 -11.80 -0.66 -17.79
C PRO A 90 -10.86 0.07 -16.83
N TYR A 91 -11.18 0.02 -15.55
CA TYR A 91 -10.21 0.36 -14.51
C TYR A 91 -9.06 -0.65 -14.56
N LEU A 92 -7.83 -0.14 -14.66
CA LEU A 92 -6.61 -0.93 -14.69
C LEU A 92 -5.61 -0.36 -13.68
N SER A 93 -5.08 -1.20 -12.83
CA SER A 93 -4.09 -0.77 -11.83
C SER A 93 -3.06 -1.85 -11.52
N LEU A 94 -1.98 -1.41 -10.90
CA LEU A 94 -1.01 -2.29 -10.27
C LEU A 94 -0.84 -1.95 -8.78
N ALA A 95 -0.50 -2.95 -7.99
CA ALA A 95 -0.04 -2.80 -6.62
C ALA A 95 1.30 -3.53 -6.48
N LEU A 96 2.29 -2.82 -5.98
CA LEU A 96 3.64 -3.32 -5.77
C LEU A 96 3.94 -3.29 -4.27
N GLU A 97 4.27 -4.43 -3.69
CA GLU A 97 4.65 -4.57 -2.30
C GLU A 97 5.94 -3.79 -1.99
N ILE A 98 5.95 -3.09 -0.86
CA ILE A 98 7.12 -2.37 -0.38
C ILE A 98 7.93 -3.31 0.50
N ASP A 99 9.12 -3.68 0.04
CA ASP A 99 10.09 -4.44 0.83
C ASP A 99 10.92 -3.51 1.73
N PRO A 100 10.76 -3.57 3.06
CA PRO A 100 11.54 -2.74 3.99
C PRO A 100 13.04 -2.99 3.89
N ALA A 101 13.48 -4.21 3.56
CA ALA A 101 14.88 -4.54 3.42
C ALA A 101 15.50 -3.82 2.21
N LEU A 102 14.76 -3.75 1.10
CA LEU A 102 15.18 -3.01 -0.08
C LEU A 102 15.26 -1.51 0.19
N ILE A 103 14.27 -0.93 0.87
CA ILE A 103 14.29 0.48 1.28
C ILE A 103 15.52 0.76 2.18
N SER A 104 15.76 -0.09 3.18
CA SER A 104 16.91 0.05 4.09
C SER A 104 18.24 0.00 3.33
N SER A 105 18.39 -0.94 2.39
CA SER A 105 19.59 -1.04 1.53
C SER A 105 19.81 0.25 0.71
N LEU A 106 18.76 0.80 0.11
CA LEU A 106 18.86 2.05 -0.65
C LEU A 106 19.32 3.20 0.23
N LEU A 107 18.76 3.33 1.43
CA LEU A 107 19.10 4.43 2.35
C LEU A 107 20.56 4.39 2.83
N THR A 108 21.18 3.21 2.90
CA THR A 108 22.62 3.11 3.24
C THR A 108 23.54 3.61 2.13
N GLU A 109 23.06 3.64 0.90
CA GLU A 109 23.83 4.04 -0.28
C GLU A 109 23.52 5.47 -0.76
N MET A 110 22.41 6.04 -0.28
CA MET A 110 21.94 7.38 -0.65
C MET A 110 22.50 8.45 0.30
N PRO A 111 22.68 9.70 -0.18
CA PRO A 111 22.84 10.83 0.71
C PRO A 111 21.65 10.98 1.66
N PRO A 112 21.84 11.56 2.86
CA PRO A 112 20.75 11.81 3.79
C PRO A 112 19.60 12.58 3.11
N ILE A 113 18.38 12.09 3.26
CA ILE A 113 17.17 12.76 2.75
C ILE A 113 16.73 13.78 3.78
N PRO A 114 16.65 15.09 3.43
CA PRO A 114 16.16 16.10 4.37
C PRO A 114 14.73 15.81 4.78
N ALA A 115 14.47 15.77 6.10
CA ALA A 115 13.11 15.71 6.59
C ALA A 115 12.47 17.11 6.51
N PRO A 116 11.27 17.27 5.96
CA PRO A 116 10.58 18.56 5.97
C PRO A 116 10.12 18.92 7.39
N ASP A 117 10.18 20.22 7.74
CA ASP A 117 9.91 20.74 9.09
C ASP A 117 8.49 20.49 9.63
N ALA A 118 7.52 20.16 8.80
CA ALA A 118 6.12 19.94 9.18
C ALA A 118 5.43 18.86 8.34
N ALA A 119 6.03 17.68 8.26
CA ALA A 119 5.47 16.60 7.44
C ALA A 119 4.24 15.96 8.10
N SER A 120 3.23 15.69 7.31
CA SER A 120 2.12 14.83 7.72
C SER A 120 2.65 13.43 8.08
N GLN A 121 2.24 12.91 9.24
CA GLN A 121 2.67 11.58 9.72
C GLN A 121 1.76 10.46 9.20
N ARG A 122 0.76 10.78 8.35
CA ARG A 122 -0.19 9.80 7.84
C ARG A 122 0.50 8.74 6.99
N ALA A 123 0.26 7.46 7.29
CA ALA A 123 0.86 6.34 6.56
C ALA A 123 0.23 6.08 5.18
N LEU A 124 -0.94 6.65 4.89
CA LEU A 124 -1.53 6.67 3.56
C LEU A 124 -1.33 8.05 2.94
N PHE A 125 -0.80 8.11 1.72
CA PHE A 125 -0.58 9.37 1.04
C PHE A 125 -0.58 9.22 -0.48
N LEU A 126 -0.83 10.34 -1.15
CA LEU A 126 -0.70 10.48 -2.60
C LEU A 126 0.54 11.29 -2.94
N ASP A 127 1.14 10.94 -4.06
CA ASP A 127 2.18 11.76 -4.68
C ASP A 127 2.04 11.72 -6.20
N ARG A 128 2.66 12.67 -6.90
CA ARG A 128 2.56 12.78 -8.34
C ARG A 128 3.41 11.72 -9.04
N LEU A 129 2.85 11.06 -10.05
CA LEU A 129 3.58 10.10 -10.84
C LEU A 129 4.56 10.81 -11.79
N ASP A 130 5.81 10.87 -11.39
CA ASP A 130 6.90 11.44 -12.19
C ASP A 130 7.15 10.58 -13.44
N PRO A 131 7.47 11.18 -14.61
CA PRO A 131 7.73 10.44 -15.84
C PRO A 131 8.85 9.39 -15.72
N ARG A 132 9.88 9.63 -14.92
CA ARG A 132 10.98 8.69 -14.72
C ARG A 132 10.55 7.49 -13.86
N LEU A 133 9.70 7.73 -12.85
CA LEU A 133 9.10 6.64 -12.05
C LEU A 133 8.18 5.81 -12.93
N LEU A 134 7.32 6.44 -13.75
CA LEU A 134 6.45 5.77 -14.70
C LEU A 134 7.26 4.89 -15.67
N ASP A 135 8.36 5.39 -16.19
CA ASP A 135 9.23 4.65 -17.10
C ASP A 135 9.86 3.40 -16.45
N ALA A 136 10.30 3.52 -15.19
CA ALA A 136 10.79 2.38 -14.41
C ALA A 136 9.69 1.31 -14.18
N VAL A 137 8.47 1.74 -13.88
CA VAL A 137 7.31 0.85 -13.72
C VAL A 137 6.96 0.15 -15.04
N ILE A 138 6.99 0.85 -16.17
CA ILE A 138 6.76 0.25 -17.49
C ILE A 138 7.83 -0.81 -17.81
N ARG A 139 9.10 -0.55 -17.49
CA ARG A 139 10.17 -1.56 -17.64
C ARG A 139 9.93 -2.80 -16.78
N LEU A 140 9.47 -2.62 -15.53
CA LEU A 140 9.09 -3.75 -14.68
C LEU A 140 7.95 -4.57 -15.29
N LEU A 141 6.88 -3.90 -15.79
CA LEU A 141 5.74 -4.59 -16.41
C LEU A 141 6.13 -5.35 -17.68
N ARG A 142 7.05 -4.82 -18.50
CA ARG A 142 7.55 -5.50 -19.71
C ARG A 142 8.25 -6.83 -19.41
N LEU A 143 8.81 -7.02 -18.19
CA LEU A 143 9.41 -8.30 -17.80
C LEU A 143 8.38 -9.43 -17.73
N LEU A 144 7.10 -9.13 -17.58
CA LEU A 144 6.03 -10.13 -17.67
C LEU A 144 5.95 -10.78 -19.06
N GLU A 145 6.43 -10.09 -20.12
CA GLU A 145 6.54 -10.62 -21.48
C GLU A 145 7.76 -11.54 -21.67
N THR A 146 8.76 -11.44 -20.79
CA THR A 146 10.01 -12.22 -20.84
C THR A 146 10.28 -12.88 -19.47
N PRO A 147 9.49 -13.88 -19.03
CA PRO A 147 9.58 -14.45 -17.67
C PRO A 147 10.97 -14.94 -17.27
N ARG A 148 11.78 -15.43 -18.22
CA ARG A 148 13.16 -15.86 -17.99
C ARG A 148 14.07 -14.74 -17.44
N ASP A 149 13.74 -13.48 -17.72
CA ASP A 149 14.55 -12.31 -17.36
C ASP A 149 14.16 -11.75 -15.97
N ILE A 150 13.00 -12.17 -15.43
CA ILE A 150 12.45 -11.65 -14.16
C ILE A 150 13.45 -11.80 -13.03
N ALA A 151 14.04 -12.98 -12.85
CA ALA A 151 14.94 -13.25 -11.73
C ALA A 151 16.14 -12.30 -11.67
N MET A 152 16.65 -11.86 -12.83
CA MET A 152 17.81 -10.99 -12.92
C MET A 152 17.45 -9.50 -13.01
N LEU A 153 16.39 -9.14 -13.74
CA LEU A 153 16.09 -7.76 -14.06
C LEU A 153 15.02 -7.12 -13.15
N ALA A 154 14.09 -7.91 -12.59
CA ALA A 154 13.08 -7.35 -11.70
C ALA A 154 13.69 -6.70 -10.44
N PRO A 155 14.69 -7.28 -9.76
CA PRO A 155 15.35 -6.61 -8.62
C PRO A 155 15.95 -5.24 -8.97
N LEU A 156 16.50 -5.08 -10.18
CA LEU A 156 17.07 -3.82 -10.63
C LEU A 156 15.98 -2.77 -10.89
N ALA A 157 14.87 -3.17 -11.54
CA ALA A 157 13.73 -2.30 -11.78
C ALA A 157 13.06 -1.88 -10.46
N LEU A 158 12.86 -2.81 -9.52
CA LEU A 158 12.31 -2.52 -8.20
C LEU A 158 13.20 -1.54 -7.43
N ARG A 159 14.52 -1.74 -7.49
CA ARG A 159 15.48 -0.84 -6.86
C ARG A 159 15.38 0.58 -7.42
N GLU A 160 15.25 0.74 -8.74
CA GLU A 160 15.05 2.05 -9.36
C GLU A 160 13.71 2.68 -8.95
N ILE A 161 12.62 1.91 -8.96
CA ILE A 161 11.28 2.39 -8.56
C ILE A 161 11.34 2.98 -7.14
N PHE A 162 11.81 2.21 -6.16
CA PHE A 162 11.85 2.67 -4.77
C PHE A 162 12.87 3.78 -4.54
N TYR A 163 14.00 3.79 -5.25
CA TYR A 163 14.94 4.91 -5.24
C TYR A 163 14.26 6.21 -5.68
N ARG A 164 13.49 6.19 -6.78
CA ARG A 164 12.76 7.37 -7.28
C ARG A 164 11.66 7.82 -6.32
N MET A 165 10.99 6.89 -5.68
CA MET A 165 10.00 7.21 -4.64
C MET A 165 10.65 7.86 -3.41
N LEU A 166 11.82 7.42 -2.99
CA LEU A 166 12.58 8.03 -1.88
C LEU A 166 13.01 9.48 -2.21
N LEU A 167 13.26 9.78 -3.49
CA LEU A 167 13.59 11.13 -3.94
C LEU A 167 12.37 12.04 -4.17
N SER A 168 11.15 11.52 -4.08
CA SER A 168 9.93 12.31 -4.26
C SER A 168 9.68 13.25 -3.07
N PRO A 169 8.81 14.25 -3.22
CA PRO A 169 8.44 15.15 -2.11
C PRO A 169 7.93 14.42 -0.86
N GLN A 170 7.31 13.24 -1.02
CA GLN A 170 6.80 12.42 0.08
C GLN A 170 7.75 11.27 0.48
N GLY A 171 8.93 11.17 -0.14
CA GLY A 171 9.88 10.07 0.07
C GLY A 171 10.36 9.90 1.52
N HIS A 172 10.42 10.99 2.30
CA HIS A 172 10.73 10.95 3.73
C HIS A 172 9.79 10.02 4.52
N ARG A 173 8.54 9.83 4.09
CA ARG A 173 7.58 8.93 4.75
C ARG A 173 7.95 7.46 4.59
N LEU A 174 8.56 7.07 3.47
CA LEU A 174 9.12 5.73 3.27
C LEU A 174 10.39 5.53 4.11
N HIS A 175 11.22 6.56 4.22
CA HIS A 175 12.39 6.55 5.08
C HIS A 175 12.02 6.26 6.55
N GLU A 176 10.99 6.91 7.09
CA GLU A 176 10.53 6.70 8.47
C GLU A 176 10.10 5.27 8.78
N VAL A 177 9.66 4.49 7.79
CA VAL A 177 9.20 3.10 8.00
C VAL A 177 10.34 2.17 8.41
N VAL A 178 11.56 2.42 7.90
CA VAL A 178 12.70 1.52 8.09
C VAL A 178 13.74 2.04 9.09
N VAL A 179 13.70 3.33 9.44
CA VAL A 179 14.63 3.88 10.45
C VAL A 179 14.33 3.29 11.82
N ALA A 180 15.33 2.63 12.38
CA ALA A 180 15.24 2.03 13.72
C ALA A 180 14.80 3.06 14.76
N ASP A 181 13.87 2.64 15.64
CA ASP A 181 13.28 3.49 16.68
C ASP A 181 12.57 4.76 16.19
N SER A 182 12.33 4.88 14.88
CA SER A 182 11.47 5.93 14.36
C SER A 182 10.06 5.80 14.94
N GLN A 183 9.33 6.90 14.90
CA GLN A 183 7.93 6.91 15.33
C GLN A 183 7.08 5.94 14.52
N SER A 184 7.27 5.91 13.19
CA SER A 184 6.54 5.05 12.27
C SER A 184 6.87 3.58 12.51
N GLN A 185 8.11 3.22 12.80
CA GLN A 185 8.51 1.84 13.11
C GLN A 185 7.86 1.34 14.41
N ARG A 186 7.80 2.19 15.46
CA ARG A 186 7.11 1.81 16.71
C ARG A 186 5.61 1.58 16.48
N ILE A 187 4.98 2.39 15.63
CA ILE A 187 3.57 2.19 15.25
C ILE A 187 3.40 0.95 14.38
N SER A 188 4.31 0.65 13.46
CA SER A 188 4.30 -0.61 12.69
C SER A 188 4.37 -1.83 13.61
N ARG A 189 5.23 -1.82 14.65
CA ARG A 189 5.28 -2.89 15.66
C ARG A 189 3.97 -3.00 16.45
N ALA A 190 3.35 -1.88 16.80
CA ALA A 190 2.04 -1.87 17.45
C ALA A 190 0.95 -2.49 16.55
N ILE A 191 0.97 -2.19 15.27
CA ILE A 191 0.07 -2.77 14.27
C ILE A 191 0.27 -4.29 14.16
N GLU A 192 1.52 -4.76 14.08
CA GLU A 192 1.81 -6.20 14.05
C GLU A 192 1.33 -6.92 15.31
N TRP A 193 1.54 -6.30 16.49
CA TRP A 193 1.03 -6.83 17.74
C TRP A 193 -0.50 -6.94 17.73
N LEU A 194 -1.20 -5.91 17.28
CA LEU A 194 -2.66 -5.91 17.14
C LEU A 194 -3.15 -6.97 16.14
N ARG A 195 -2.43 -7.19 15.03
CA ARG A 195 -2.75 -8.25 14.06
C ARG A 195 -2.61 -9.66 14.64
N LYS A 196 -1.60 -9.89 15.49
CA LYS A 196 -1.39 -11.18 16.15
C LYS A 196 -2.38 -11.43 17.29
N ASN A 197 -2.89 -10.37 17.92
CA ASN A 197 -3.75 -10.43 19.10
C ASN A 197 -5.14 -9.79 18.85
N PHE A 198 -5.61 -9.79 17.59
CA PHE A 198 -6.85 -9.09 17.22
C PHE A 198 -8.10 -9.65 17.91
N ASP A 199 -8.10 -10.93 18.26
CA ASP A 199 -9.18 -11.67 18.94
C ASP A 199 -9.21 -11.48 20.46
N GLN A 200 -8.10 -11.02 21.05
CA GLN A 200 -7.96 -10.82 22.49
C GLN A 200 -8.44 -9.41 22.93
N PRO A 201 -8.93 -9.25 24.17
CA PRO A 201 -9.21 -7.92 24.71
C PRO A 201 -7.95 -7.04 24.70
N LEU A 202 -8.04 -5.85 24.10
CA LEU A 202 -6.92 -4.91 24.06
C LEU A 202 -6.70 -4.25 25.42
N ARG A 203 -5.50 -4.41 25.96
CA ARG A 203 -4.98 -3.63 27.10
C ARG A 203 -3.95 -2.64 26.59
N ILE A 204 -4.31 -1.38 26.61
CA ILE A 204 -3.49 -0.31 25.99
C ILE A 204 -2.13 -0.18 26.68
N GLU A 205 -2.05 -0.46 27.97
CA GLU A 205 -0.83 -0.43 28.78
C GLU A 205 0.16 -1.53 28.35
N GLU A 206 -0.34 -2.71 27.96
CA GLU A 206 0.47 -3.81 27.44
C GLU A 206 1.04 -3.45 26.07
N LEU A 207 0.20 -2.96 25.16
CA LEU A 207 0.63 -2.52 23.83
C LEU A 207 1.64 -1.37 23.92
N ALA A 208 1.44 -0.43 24.83
CA ALA A 208 2.34 0.71 25.03
C ALA A 208 3.73 0.26 25.51
N ARG A 209 3.77 -0.71 26.44
CA ARG A 209 5.04 -1.32 26.92
C ARG A 209 5.77 -2.06 25.80
N GLU A 210 5.06 -2.83 24.99
CA GLU A 210 5.62 -3.59 23.87
C GLU A 210 6.39 -2.69 22.87
N VAL A 211 5.93 -1.45 22.68
CA VAL A 211 6.53 -0.50 21.73
C VAL A 211 7.32 0.63 22.40
N ASN A 212 7.58 0.51 23.70
CA ASN A 212 8.33 1.50 24.49
C ASN A 212 7.76 2.92 24.39
N LEU A 213 6.45 3.05 24.58
CA LEU A 213 5.72 4.33 24.60
C LEU A 213 4.85 4.43 25.86
N SER A 214 4.51 5.66 26.28
CA SER A 214 3.41 5.83 27.23
C SER A 214 2.05 5.60 26.54
N PRO A 215 0.99 5.19 27.25
CA PRO A 215 -0.34 5.00 26.68
C PRO A 215 -0.86 6.24 25.92
N SER A 216 -0.67 7.45 26.45
CA SER A 216 -1.08 8.70 25.80
C SER A 216 -0.28 8.97 24.54
N THR A 217 1.03 8.77 24.56
CA THR A 217 1.90 8.94 23.39
C THR A 217 1.55 7.92 22.30
N LEU A 218 1.34 6.65 22.69
CA LEU A 218 0.89 5.62 21.75
C LEU A 218 -0.43 6.02 21.09
N HIS A 219 -1.43 6.41 21.87
CA HIS A 219 -2.75 6.79 21.33
C HIS A 219 -2.64 7.94 20.33
N HIS A 220 -1.92 9.01 20.70
CA HIS A 220 -1.74 10.18 19.83
C HIS A 220 -1.02 9.81 18.52
N ARG A 221 0.13 9.13 18.62
CA ARG A 221 0.96 8.77 17.45
C ARG A 221 0.28 7.72 16.58
N PHE A 222 -0.36 6.71 17.16
CA PHE A 222 -1.08 5.69 16.44
C PHE A 222 -2.22 6.31 15.58
N LYS A 223 -2.98 7.25 16.17
CA LYS A 223 -4.02 7.99 15.45
C LYS A 223 -3.44 8.91 14.37
N ALA A 224 -2.30 9.55 14.63
CA ALA A 224 -1.62 10.39 13.65
C ALA A 224 -1.20 9.57 12.40
N VAL A 225 -0.72 8.34 12.58
CA VAL A 225 -0.26 7.46 11.50
C VAL A 225 -1.41 6.76 10.79
N THR A 226 -2.35 6.17 11.53
CA THR A 226 -3.37 5.25 11.00
C THR A 226 -4.76 5.87 10.80
N ALA A 227 -5.02 7.07 11.27
CA ALA A 227 -6.34 7.72 11.40
C ALA A 227 -7.26 7.09 12.46
N PHE A 228 -6.86 6.01 13.12
CA PHE A 228 -7.64 5.28 14.12
C PHE A 228 -6.97 5.29 15.48
N SER A 229 -7.76 5.21 16.55
CA SER A 229 -7.22 4.80 17.84
C SER A 229 -6.85 3.30 17.79
N PRO A 230 -5.96 2.79 18.66
CA PRO A 230 -5.63 1.36 18.68
C PRO A 230 -6.85 0.44 18.81
N LEU A 231 -7.85 0.83 19.63
CA LEU A 231 -9.09 0.07 19.80
C LEU A 231 -9.97 0.10 18.55
N GLN A 232 -10.10 1.25 17.89
CA GLN A 232 -10.83 1.37 16.61
C GLN A 232 -10.17 0.53 15.54
N TYR A 233 -8.83 0.55 15.46
CA TYR A 233 -8.05 -0.24 14.51
C TYR A 233 -8.26 -1.74 14.73
N GLN A 234 -8.17 -2.22 15.97
CA GLN A 234 -8.45 -3.63 16.31
C GLN A 234 -9.88 -4.03 15.90
N LYS A 235 -10.86 -3.14 16.14
CA LYS A 235 -12.25 -3.38 15.72
C LYS A 235 -12.37 -3.54 14.20
N GLN A 236 -11.67 -2.72 13.42
CA GLN A 236 -11.64 -2.85 11.96
C GLN A 236 -11.03 -4.18 11.52
N LEU A 237 -9.92 -4.61 12.13
CA LEU A 237 -9.31 -5.91 11.85
C LEU A 237 -10.27 -7.07 12.12
N ARG A 238 -11.01 -7.03 13.23
CA ARG A 238 -12.02 -8.07 13.56
C ARG A 238 -13.12 -8.15 12.50
N ILE A 239 -13.65 -7.01 12.07
CA ILE A 239 -14.68 -6.95 11.03
C ILE A 239 -14.16 -7.57 9.73
N LEU A 240 -12.95 -7.23 9.31
CA LEU A 240 -12.34 -7.73 8.08
C LEU A 240 -12.04 -9.23 8.13
N GLN A 241 -11.60 -9.76 9.27
CA GLN A 241 -11.39 -11.20 9.45
C GLN A 241 -12.73 -11.97 9.38
N ILE A 242 -13.77 -11.45 10.01
CA ILE A 242 -15.09 -12.05 9.94
C ILE A 242 -15.59 -12.06 8.49
N ALA A 243 -15.47 -10.95 7.75
CA ALA A 243 -15.86 -10.85 6.35
C ALA A 243 -15.10 -11.85 5.47
N ALA A 244 -13.78 -12.01 5.67
CA ALA A 244 -12.96 -12.97 4.94
C ALA A 244 -13.40 -14.43 5.18
N VAL A 245 -13.75 -14.79 6.42
CA VAL A 245 -14.26 -16.13 6.76
C VAL A 245 -15.62 -16.40 6.11
N PHE A 246 -16.52 -15.41 6.06
CA PHE A 246 -17.81 -15.55 5.39
C PHE A 246 -17.66 -15.68 3.87
N HIS A 247 -16.79 -14.90 3.21
CA HIS A 247 -16.52 -15.02 1.77
C HIS A 247 -15.95 -16.40 1.40
N LEU A 248 -15.00 -16.93 2.19
CA LEU A 248 -14.45 -18.27 1.97
C LEU A 248 -15.50 -19.39 2.16
N ARG A 249 -16.48 -19.20 3.02
CA ARG A 249 -17.58 -20.16 3.19
C ARG A 249 -18.58 -20.11 2.04
N THR A 250 -18.86 -18.93 1.49
CA THR A 250 -19.79 -18.77 0.36
C THR A 250 -19.21 -19.34 -0.94
N VAL A 251 -17.89 -19.20 -1.16
CA VAL A 251 -17.20 -19.77 -2.35
C VAL A 251 -17.02 -21.29 -2.25
N ARG A 252 -17.07 -21.90 -1.04
CA ARG A 252 -17.00 -23.37 -0.85
C ARG A 252 -18.38 -24.05 -0.88
N ALA A 253 -19.47 -23.30 -0.92
CA ALA A 253 -20.85 -23.83 -0.90
C ALA A 253 -21.53 -23.78 -2.29
N ILE A 254 -20.80 -23.47 -3.34
CA ILE A 254 -21.18 -23.64 -4.75
C ILE A 254 -20.19 -24.63 -5.39
#